data_67a5ca34a870cce193b4ab931ec85292
#
_entry.id   67a5ca34a870cce193b4ab931ec85292
#
_cell.length_a   1.000
_cell.length_b   1.000
_cell.length_c   1.000
_cell.angle_alpha   90.00
_cell.angle_beta   90.00
_cell.angle_gamma   90.00
#
_symmetry.space_group_name_H-M   'P 1'
#
loop_
_entity.id
_entity.type
_entity.pdbx_description
1 polymer ?
#
loop_
_entity_poly.entity_id
_entity_poly.type
_entity_poly.pdbx_seq_one_letter_code
_entity_poly.pdbx_strand_id
1 'polypeptide(L)'
;TWKKDGTAVAGTNPTITVERGKTYSINLNLSSLAFNIFKADTNNSAVPGELYSTGLSHTNIVTGATLVSGSKNFSQTWQQQTSGANRTVEYFTPDTTGTSYANKKLPVVIALHDSGSNSTTGLASINYITNSILIAPQGYLNTWNVGYQSSKANDIALLDSIIADLDNYDNVDTREITIVGYGNGAQLAL
;
A
#
# COMPACT_ATOMS: atom_id res chain seq x y z
N THR A 1 20.77 -6.61 -22.40
CA THR A 1 20.51 -7.79 -23.23
C THR A 1 19.26 -8.48 -22.70
N TRP A 2 18.29 -8.69 -23.57
CA TRP A 2 17.08 -9.42 -23.24
C TRP A 2 17.37 -10.89 -23.05
N LYS A 3 16.73 -11.55 -22.08
CA LYS A 3 16.84 -12.99 -21.86
C LYS A 3 15.46 -13.62 -21.73
N LYS A 4 15.24 -14.76 -22.38
CA LYS A 4 14.11 -15.65 -22.18
C LYS A 4 14.67 -16.96 -21.64
N ASP A 5 14.17 -17.43 -20.51
CA ASP A 5 14.62 -18.67 -19.85
C ASP A 5 16.15 -18.72 -19.65
N GLY A 6 16.74 -17.57 -19.26
CA GLY A 6 18.17 -17.43 -19.08
C GLY A 6 19.01 -17.24 -20.37
N THR A 7 18.42 -17.45 -21.54
CA THR A 7 19.09 -17.32 -22.85
C THR A 7 18.95 -15.91 -23.40
N ALA A 8 20.04 -15.32 -23.91
CA ALA A 8 20.01 -13.99 -24.51
C ALA A 8 19.13 -13.99 -25.77
N VAL A 9 18.22 -13.03 -25.87
CA VAL A 9 17.39 -12.80 -27.05
C VAL A 9 18.07 -11.76 -27.92
N ALA A 10 18.35 -12.09 -29.17
CA ALA A 10 18.98 -11.17 -30.11
C ALA A 10 17.98 -10.12 -30.61
N GLY A 11 18.45 -8.87 -30.77
CA GLY A 11 17.69 -7.76 -31.35
C GLY A 11 17.53 -6.57 -30.40
N THR A 12 17.19 -5.43 -30.96
CA THR A 12 16.98 -4.17 -30.22
C THR A 12 15.59 -4.07 -29.63
N ASN A 13 14.59 -4.74 -30.20
CA ASN A 13 13.19 -4.78 -29.73
C ASN A 13 12.65 -6.21 -29.82
N PRO A 14 13.05 -7.13 -28.94
CA PRO A 14 12.54 -8.50 -28.99
C PRO A 14 11.06 -8.53 -28.57
N THR A 15 10.27 -9.31 -29.31
CA THR A 15 8.90 -9.63 -28.92
C THR A 15 8.94 -10.72 -27.85
N ILE A 16 8.31 -10.47 -26.73
CA ILE A 16 8.11 -11.45 -25.65
C ILE A 16 6.63 -11.80 -25.62
N THR A 17 6.28 -13.04 -25.92
CA THR A 17 4.92 -13.54 -25.78
C THR A 17 4.69 -13.92 -24.32
N VAL A 18 3.62 -13.39 -23.73
CA VAL A 18 3.20 -13.70 -22.36
C VAL A 18 1.87 -14.46 -22.40
N GLU A 19 1.73 -15.46 -21.54
CA GLU A 19 0.51 -16.26 -21.41
C GLU A 19 -0.35 -15.73 -20.27
N ARG A 20 -1.66 -15.67 -20.49
CA ARG A 20 -2.61 -15.24 -19.45
C ARG A 20 -2.54 -16.18 -18.24
N GLY A 21 -2.52 -15.60 -17.04
CA GLY A 21 -2.47 -16.34 -15.77
C GLY A 21 -1.08 -16.80 -15.34
N LYS A 22 -0.02 -16.39 -16.06
CA LYS A 22 1.37 -16.58 -15.65
C LYS A 22 1.97 -15.30 -15.10
N THR A 23 2.89 -15.42 -14.16
CA THR A 23 3.67 -14.29 -13.64
C THR A 23 5.02 -14.24 -14.36
N TYR A 24 5.37 -13.05 -14.83
CA TYR A 24 6.63 -12.80 -15.52
C TYR A 24 7.41 -11.72 -14.78
N SER A 25 8.69 -11.96 -14.55
CA SER A 25 9.61 -10.94 -14.02
C SER A 25 10.50 -10.44 -15.13
N ILE A 26 10.47 -9.15 -15.41
CA ILE A 26 11.30 -8.51 -16.42
C ILE A 26 12.27 -7.58 -15.71
N ASN A 27 13.55 -7.97 -15.63
CA ASN A 27 14.61 -7.13 -15.09
C ASN A 27 15.18 -6.25 -16.20
N LEU A 28 14.88 -4.96 -16.12
CA LEU A 28 15.39 -3.96 -17.07
C LEU A 28 16.52 -3.17 -16.39
N ASN A 29 17.76 -3.37 -16.87
CA ASN A 29 18.90 -2.57 -16.44
C ASN A 29 19.20 -1.51 -17.52
N LEU A 30 18.32 -0.51 -17.62
CA LEU A 30 18.36 0.50 -18.67
C LEU A 30 18.21 1.89 -18.07
N SER A 31 19.11 2.78 -18.39
CA SER A 31 19.16 4.12 -17.80
C SER A 31 18.25 5.16 -18.47
N SER A 32 17.54 4.86 -19.57
CA SER A 32 16.76 5.89 -20.29
C SER A 32 15.73 5.41 -21.31
N LEU A 33 15.17 4.20 -21.20
CA LEU A 33 14.20 3.71 -22.18
C LEU A 33 12.80 3.56 -21.56
N ALA A 34 11.78 4.01 -22.28
CA ALA A 34 10.39 3.73 -21.92
C ALA A 34 10.06 2.26 -22.24
N PHE A 35 9.41 1.58 -21.29
CA PHE A 35 8.89 0.23 -21.46
C PHE A 35 7.36 0.30 -21.50
N ASN A 36 6.78 -0.17 -22.60
CA ASN A 36 5.33 -0.18 -22.76
C ASN A 36 4.84 -1.60 -23.01
N ILE A 37 3.73 -1.97 -22.36
CA ILE A 37 3.01 -3.22 -22.62
C ILE A 37 1.74 -2.87 -23.36
N PHE A 38 1.58 -3.41 -24.58
CA PHE A 38 0.40 -3.25 -25.39
C PHE A 38 -0.39 -4.55 -25.44
N LYS A 39 -1.70 -4.43 -25.58
CA LYS A 39 -2.52 -5.56 -25.98
C LYS A 39 -2.19 -5.92 -27.43
N ALA A 40 -1.97 -7.18 -27.71
CA ALA A 40 -1.80 -7.68 -29.07
C ALA A 40 -3.19 -8.04 -29.66
N ASP A 41 -3.35 -7.78 -30.94
CA ASP A 41 -4.46 -8.33 -31.73
C ASP A 41 -4.27 -9.85 -32.00
N THR A 42 -5.19 -10.45 -32.73
CA THR A 42 -5.13 -11.86 -33.12
C THR A 42 -3.93 -12.21 -34.01
N ASN A 43 -3.26 -11.19 -34.58
CA ASN A 43 -2.09 -11.33 -35.43
C ASN A 43 -0.77 -10.99 -34.70
N ASN A 44 -0.79 -10.83 -33.37
CA ASN A 44 0.33 -10.42 -32.54
C ASN A 44 0.86 -8.99 -32.81
N SER A 45 0.06 -8.15 -33.43
CA SER A 45 0.39 -6.74 -33.59
C SER A 45 -0.10 -5.92 -32.41
N ALA A 46 0.69 -4.93 -31.96
CA ALA A 46 0.26 -4.03 -30.90
C ALA A 46 -0.97 -3.22 -31.36
N VAL A 47 -2.04 -3.23 -30.54
CA VAL A 47 -3.24 -2.45 -30.86
C VAL A 47 -3.00 -0.99 -30.46
N PRO A 48 -3.00 -0.04 -31.42
CA PRO A 48 -2.79 1.36 -31.11
C PRO A 48 -3.86 1.89 -30.14
N GLY A 49 -3.40 2.53 -29.05
CA GLY A 49 -4.29 3.11 -28.04
C GLY A 49 -4.74 2.17 -26.94
N GLU A 50 -4.50 0.86 -27.02
CA GLU A 50 -4.77 -0.09 -25.94
C GLU A 50 -3.49 -0.45 -25.18
N LEU A 51 -3.03 0.45 -24.31
CA LEU A 51 -1.93 0.20 -23.39
C LEU A 51 -2.44 -0.63 -22.19
N TYR A 52 -1.79 -1.78 -21.92
CA TYR A 52 -1.99 -2.49 -20.67
C TYR A 52 -1.32 -1.77 -19.49
N SER A 53 -0.27 -1.03 -19.76
CA SER A 53 0.44 -0.21 -18.79
C SER A 53 1.07 0.97 -19.50
N THR A 54 0.95 2.16 -18.96
CA THR A 54 1.77 3.31 -19.37
C THR A 54 3.21 3.00 -19.01
N GLY A 55 4.11 3.21 -19.97
CA GLY A 55 5.52 2.93 -19.79
C GLY A 55 6.06 3.51 -18.50
N LEU A 56 6.65 2.65 -17.69
CA LEU A 56 7.48 3.09 -16.60
C LEU A 56 8.69 3.79 -17.21
N SER A 57 8.70 5.12 -17.18
CA SER A 57 9.97 5.84 -17.35
C SER A 57 10.93 5.30 -16.30
N HIS A 58 12.11 4.88 -16.69
CA HIS A 58 13.13 4.35 -15.77
C HIS A 58 13.51 5.36 -14.67
N THR A 59 13.26 6.65 -14.89
CA THR A 59 13.38 7.71 -13.89
C THR A 59 12.29 7.63 -12.81
N ASN A 60 11.27 6.78 -12.98
CA ASN A 60 10.17 6.55 -12.05
C ASN A 60 10.05 5.06 -11.65
N ILE A 61 11.12 4.25 -11.71
CA ILE A 61 11.28 3.25 -10.69
C ILE A 61 11.64 4.05 -9.44
N VAL A 62 10.64 4.65 -8.85
CA VAL A 62 10.67 4.89 -7.43
C VAL A 62 10.84 3.47 -6.89
N THR A 63 12.05 3.10 -6.49
CA THR A 63 12.21 2.10 -5.44
C THR A 63 11.26 2.62 -4.39
N GLY A 64 10.15 1.94 -4.18
CA GLY A 64 9.11 2.42 -3.29
C GLY A 64 9.79 2.71 -1.97
N ALA A 65 9.39 3.78 -1.32
CA ALA A 65 9.95 4.09 -0.03
C ALA A 65 9.73 2.89 0.88
N THR A 66 10.65 2.59 1.76
CA THR A 66 10.44 1.61 2.83
C THR A 66 9.64 2.27 3.93
N LEU A 67 8.47 1.74 4.25
CA LEU A 67 7.72 2.18 5.43
C LEU A 67 8.51 1.81 6.68
N VAL A 68 8.82 2.81 7.47
CA VAL A 68 9.55 2.67 8.75
C VAL A 68 8.65 3.05 9.92
N SER A 69 9.00 2.59 11.11
CA SER A 69 8.32 2.98 12.35
C SER A 69 8.35 4.51 12.53
N GLY A 70 7.24 5.07 12.98
CA GLY A 70 7.07 6.50 13.18
C GLY A 70 5.61 6.93 13.13
N SER A 71 5.36 8.20 12.85
CA SER A 71 4.01 8.73 12.71
C SER A 71 3.88 9.62 11.47
N LYS A 72 2.66 9.66 10.92
CA LYS A 72 2.29 10.50 9.78
C LYS A 72 0.94 11.18 10.05
N ASN A 73 0.77 12.39 9.53
CA ASN A 73 -0.50 13.10 9.63
C ASN A 73 -1.25 13.04 8.30
N PHE A 74 -2.54 12.70 8.38
CA PHE A 74 -3.48 12.79 7.28
C PHE A 74 -4.41 13.97 7.52
N SER A 75 -4.39 14.95 6.64
CA SER A 75 -5.29 16.09 6.72
C SER A 75 -6.65 15.71 6.13
N GLN A 76 -7.71 15.94 6.88
CA GLN A 76 -9.08 15.66 6.46
C GLN A 76 -10.01 16.84 6.73
N THR A 77 -11.02 16.98 5.88
CA THR A 77 -12.13 17.91 6.09
C THR A 77 -13.45 17.15 6.03
N TRP A 78 -14.43 17.59 6.79
CA TRP A 78 -15.81 17.14 6.72
C TRP A 78 -16.75 18.28 7.08
N GLN A 79 -18.05 18.09 6.96
CA GLN A 79 -19.03 19.16 7.08
C GLN A 79 -18.91 19.97 8.40
N GLN A 80 -18.60 19.32 9.51
CA GLN A 80 -18.47 19.97 10.83
C GLN A 80 -17.04 20.48 11.10
N GLN A 81 -16.08 20.18 10.21
CA GLN A 81 -14.66 20.55 10.33
C GLN A 81 -14.12 21.00 8.97
N THR A 82 -14.66 22.10 8.44
CA THR A 82 -14.31 22.64 7.12
C THR A 82 -12.90 23.23 7.07
N SER A 83 -12.35 23.67 8.20
CA SER A 83 -10.96 24.13 8.32
C SER A 83 -9.93 22.99 8.27
N GLY A 84 -10.41 21.75 8.33
CA GLY A 84 -9.56 20.57 8.35
C GLY A 84 -9.07 20.19 9.74
N ALA A 85 -8.71 18.93 9.87
CA ALA A 85 -8.06 18.37 11.06
C ALA A 85 -6.98 17.39 10.63
N ASN A 86 -5.83 17.44 11.32
CA ASN A 86 -4.79 16.42 11.15
C ASN A 86 -5.15 15.19 11.99
N ARG A 87 -5.10 14.03 11.35
CA ARG A 87 -5.33 12.74 11.96
C ARG A 87 -3.97 12.02 12.01
N THR A 88 -3.41 11.89 13.20
CA THR A 88 -2.14 11.19 13.38
C THR A 88 -2.34 9.69 13.22
N VAL A 89 -1.42 9.06 12.51
CA VAL A 89 -1.37 7.60 12.32
C VAL A 89 0.00 7.13 12.76
N GLU A 90 0.05 6.18 13.68
CA GLU A 90 1.29 5.59 14.15
C GLU A 90 1.58 4.30 13.40
N TYR A 91 2.86 4.07 13.10
CA TYR A 91 3.37 2.92 12.37
C TYR A 91 4.46 2.22 13.17
N PHE A 92 4.39 0.92 13.20
CA PHE A 92 5.47 0.07 13.67
C PHE A 92 5.83 -0.92 12.57
N THR A 93 7.06 -0.87 12.10
CA THR A 93 7.63 -1.82 11.14
C THR A 93 8.62 -2.69 11.88
N PRO A 94 8.42 -4.02 11.92
CA PRO A 94 9.34 -4.91 12.61
C PRO A 94 10.68 -4.98 11.89
N ASP A 95 11.76 -5.16 12.66
CA ASP A 95 13.05 -5.53 12.09
C ASP A 95 13.00 -6.98 11.62
N THR A 96 13.13 -7.18 10.33
CA THR A 96 13.11 -8.50 9.69
C THR A 96 14.51 -9.03 9.38
N THR A 97 15.57 -8.32 9.77
CA THR A 97 16.96 -8.72 9.52
C THR A 97 17.26 -10.09 10.11
N GLY A 98 17.77 -11.00 9.30
CA GLY A 98 18.08 -12.37 9.74
C GLY A 98 16.88 -13.29 9.96
N THR A 99 15.66 -12.85 9.64
CA THR A 99 14.44 -13.65 9.72
C THR A 99 14.02 -14.22 8.36
N SER A 100 13.02 -15.13 8.36
CA SER A 100 12.41 -15.63 7.12
C SER A 100 11.63 -14.55 6.34
N TYR A 101 11.41 -13.38 6.93
CA TYR A 101 10.72 -12.23 6.34
C TYR A 101 11.67 -11.18 5.76
N ALA A 102 12.99 -11.38 5.87
CA ALA A 102 13.97 -10.48 5.29
C ALA A 102 13.71 -10.28 3.78
N ASN A 103 13.67 -9.03 3.34
CA ASN A 103 13.39 -8.63 1.94
C ASN A 103 12.01 -9.08 1.39
N LYS A 104 11.06 -9.40 2.25
CA LYS A 104 9.69 -9.72 1.86
C LYS A 104 8.76 -8.53 2.17
N LYS A 105 7.69 -8.44 1.41
CA LYS A 105 6.56 -7.60 1.77
C LYS A 105 5.87 -8.19 3.00
N LEU A 106 5.48 -7.32 3.93
CA LEU A 106 4.83 -7.71 5.17
C LEU A 106 3.34 -7.42 5.11
N PRO A 107 2.49 -8.29 5.64
CA PRO A 107 1.09 -8.01 5.84
C PRO A 107 0.90 -6.83 6.81
N VAL A 108 -0.27 -6.22 6.78
CA VAL A 108 -0.61 -5.05 7.58
C VAL A 108 -1.72 -5.38 8.57
N VAL A 109 -1.57 -4.91 9.79
CA VAL A 109 -2.65 -4.91 10.79
C VAL A 109 -2.94 -3.48 11.23
N ILE A 110 -4.16 -3.03 11.01
CA ILE A 110 -4.64 -1.70 11.43
C ILE A 110 -5.47 -1.87 12.71
N ALA A 111 -5.04 -1.25 13.81
CA ALA A 111 -5.72 -1.31 15.09
C ALA A 111 -6.51 -0.05 15.38
N LEU A 112 -7.82 -0.18 15.55
CA LEU A 112 -8.72 0.90 15.92
C LEU A 112 -8.98 0.87 17.43
N HIS A 113 -8.52 1.92 18.13
CA HIS A 113 -8.64 2.03 19.59
C HIS A 113 -10.10 2.19 20.07
N ASP A 114 -10.36 1.96 21.33
CA ASP A 114 -11.68 2.21 21.91
C ASP A 114 -11.96 3.71 22.12
N SER A 115 -13.22 4.05 22.35
CA SER A 115 -13.64 5.41 22.68
C SER A 115 -12.95 5.90 23.96
N GLY A 116 -12.43 7.12 23.93
CA GLY A 116 -11.65 7.72 25.01
C GLY A 116 -10.18 7.28 25.05
N SER A 117 -9.78 6.38 24.17
CA SER A 117 -8.39 5.90 24.01
C SER A 117 -7.67 6.67 22.87
N ASN A 118 -6.51 6.16 22.43
CA ASN A 118 -5.68 6.81 21.41
C ASN A 118 -4.90 5.80 20.57
N SER A 119 -4.22 6.30 19.51
CA SER A 119 -3.39 5.51 18.60
C SER A 119 -2.29 4.73 19.30
N THR A 120 -1.60 5.33 20.28
CA THR A 120 -0.52 4.65 21.03
C THR A 120 -1.05 3.42 21.78
N THR A 121 -2.22 3.53 22.42
CA THR A 121 -2.89 2.40 23.07
C THR A 121 -3.34 1.35 22.04
N GLY A 122 -3.86 1.80 20.89
CA GLY A 122 -4.22 0.92 19.78
C GLY A 122 -3.02 0.13 19.29
N LEU A 123 -1.88 0.78 19.06
CA LEU A 123 -0.66 0.13 18.64
C LEU A 123 -0.13 -0.87 19.69
N ALA A 124 -0.15 -0.47 20.98
CA ALA A 124 0.30 -1.32 22.08
C ALA A 124 -0.55 -2.58 22.24
N SER A 125 -1.84 -2.52 21.89
CA SER A 125 -2.75 -3.67 22.00
C SER A 125 -2.48 -4.81 21.02
N ILE A 126 -1.72 -4.54 19.94
CA ILE A 126 -1.35 -5.51 18.90
C ILE A 126 0.16 -5.75 18.79
N ASN A 127 0.96 -5.21 19.69
CA ASN A 127 2.45 -5.27 19.62
C ASN A 127 3.04 -6.67 19.75
N TYR A 128 2.26 -7.68 20.13
CA TYR A 128 2.65 -9.08 20.14
C TYR A 128 2.70 -9.70 18.73
N ILE A 129 2.17 -9.02 17.72
CA ILE A 129 2.23 -9.46 16.32
C ILE A 129 3.59 -9.02 15.76
N THR A 130 4.47 -9.96 15.47
CA THR A 130 5.88 -9.67 15.12
C THR A 130 6.21 -9.80 13.64
N ASN A 131 5.27 -10.28 12.83
CA ASN A 131 5.48 -10.57 11.41
C ASN A 131 4.66 -9.67 10.46
N SER A 132 4.13 -8.57 10.98
CA SER A 132 3.28 -7.63 10.25
C SER A 132 3.70 -6.19 10.54
N ILE A 133 3.40 -5.30 9.61
CA ILE A 133 3.44 -3.86 9.85
C ILE A 133 2.18 -3.52 10.66
N LEU A 134 2.36 -2.85 11.79
CA LEU A 134 1.27 -2.46 12.67
C LEU A 134 0.98 -0.97 12.49
N ILE A 135 -0.29 -0.65 12.35
CA ILE A 135 -0.75 0.72 12.10
C ILE A 135 -1.86 1.05 13.09
N ALA A 136 -1.78 2.20 13.73
CA ALA A 136 -2.79 2.67 14.65
C ALA A 136 -3.15 4.14 14.35
N PRO A 137 -4.28 4.39 13.68
CA PRO A 137 -4.75 5.74 13.47
C PRO A 137 -5.42 6.31 14.73
N GLN A 138 -5.34 7.63 14.87
CA GLN A 138 -6.00 8.38 15.94
C GLN A 138 -7.43 8.74 15.55
N GLY A 139 -8.41 8.28 16.30
CA GLY A 139 -9.81 8.72 16.20
C GLY A 139 -9.97 10.20 16.55
N TYR A 140 -10.77 10.97 15.79
CA TYR A 140 -11.03 12.37 16.09
C TYR A 140 -11.79 12.51 17.41
N LEU A 141 -11.30 13.38 18.29
CA LEU A 141 -11.79 13.50 19.67
C LEU A 141 -11.75 12.15 20.45
N ASN A 142 -10.74 11.33 20.16
CA ASN A 142 -10.53 10.01 20.78
C ASN A 142 -11.70 9.04 20.58
N THR A 143 -12.39 9.11 19.42
CA THR A 143 -13.52 8.22 19.12
C THR A 143 -13.67 8.04 17.61
N TRP A 144 -14.41 7.02 17.21
CA TRP A 144 -14.74 6.74 15.81
C TRP A 144 -16.21 7.05 15.56
N ASN A 145 -16.50 7.67 14.41
CA ASN A 145 -17.86 8.00 14.04
C ASN A 145 -18.57 6.78 13.42
N VAL A 146 -19.30 6.07 14.24
CA VAL A 146 -20.17 4.95 13.83
C VAL A 146 -21.65 5.38 13.73
N GLY A 147 -21.91 6.68 13.50
CA GLY A 147 -23.23 7.25 13.21
C GLY A 147 -23.79 8.17 14.29
N TYR A 148 -23.52 7.93 15.57
CA TYR A 148 -24.09 8.70 16.69
C TYR A 148 -23.10 9.62 17.42
N GLN A 149 -21.80 9.51 17.14
CA GLN A 149 -20.76 10.34 17.77
C GLN A 149 -20.87 11.80 17.33
N SER A 150 -20.58 12.70 18.25
CA SER A 150 -20.58 14.14 18.01
C SER A 150 -19.49 14.60 17.04
N SER A 151 -18.41 13.86 16.93
CA SER A 151 -17.27 14.18 16.06
C SER A 151 -17.64 14.29 14.60
N LYS A 152 -18.60 13.47 14.13
CA LYS A 152 -19.02 13.35 12.72
C LYS A 152 -17.86 13.25 11.72
N ALA A 153 -16.67 12.87 12.19
CA ALA A 153 -15.49 12.70 11.34
C ALA A 153 -15.75 11.62 10.27
N ASN A 154 -15.15 11.79 9.10
CA ASN A 154 -15.22 10.79 8.05
C ASN A 154 -14.09 9.76 8.24
N ASP A 155 -14.29 8.84 9.18
CA ASP A 155 -13.25 7.86 9.55
C ASP A 155 -13.04 6.80 8.48
N ILE A 156 -14.06 6.48 7.68
CA ILE A 156 -13.88 5.58 6.51
C ILE A 156 -12.92 6.20 5.50
N ALA A 157 -13.10 7.49 5.16
CA ALA A 157 -12.18 8.17 4.26
C ALA A 157 -10.74 8.30 4.83
N LEU A 158 -10.58 8.30 6.16
CA LEU A 158 -9.26 8.19 6.77
C LEU A 158 -8.63 6.82 6.48
N LEU A 159 -9.37 5.74 6.68
CA LEU A 159 -8.89 4.38 6.42
C LEU A 159 -8.55 4.20 4.93
N ASP A 160 -9.40 4.69 4.02
CA ASP A 160 -9.14 4.67 2.58
C ASP A 160 -7.84 5.41 2.23
N SER A 161 -7.62 6.58 2.86
CA SER A 161 -6.40 7.37 2.64
C SER A 161 -5.14 6.67 3.17
N ILE A 162 -5.24 5.98 4.31
CA ILE A 162 -4.14 5.18 4.86
C ILE A 162 -3.83 4.02 3.91
N ILE A 163 -4.85 3.27 3.48
CA ILE A 163 -4.67 2.12 2.59
C ILE A 163 -4.06 2.55 1.25
N ALA A 164 -4.54 3.66 0.67
CA ALA A 164 -3.98 4.20 -0.56
C ALA A 164 -2.52 4.68 -0.40
N ASP A 165 -2.14 5.19 0.77
CA ASP A 165 -0.76 5.60 1.05
C ASP A 165 0.19 4.39 1.14
N LEU A 166 -0.30 3.23 1.56
CA LEU A 166 0.51 2.01 1.69
C LEU A 166 1.05 1.50 0.34
N ASP A 167 0.38 1.79 -0.77
CA ASP A 167 0.84 1.42 -2.12
C ASP A 167 2.17 2.11 -2.52
N ASN A 168 2.57 3.15 -1.79
CA ASN A 168 3.83 3.86 -2.03
C ASN A 168 5.05 3.15 -1.41
N TYR A 169 4.88 2.01 -0.71
CA TYR A 169 5.94 1.36 0.05
C TYR A 169 6.23 -0.05 -0.45
N ASP A 170 7.52 -0.33 -0.73
CA ASP A 170 7.96 -1.62 -1.27
C ASP A 170 7.91 -2.77 -0.26
N ASN A 171 7.98 -2.48 1.03
CA ASN A 171 7.95 -3.48 2.10
C ASN A 171 6.54 -3.82 2.59
N VAL A 172 5.49 -3.28 1.96
CA VAL A 172 4.09 -3.50 2.35
C VAL A 172 3.41 -4.47 1.39
N ASP A 173 2.72 -5.50 1.90
CA ASP A 173 1.80 -6.31 1.12
C ASP A 173 0.37 -5.77 1.26
N THR A 174 -0.03 -4.91 0.34
CA THR A 174 -1.35 -4.28 0.32
C THR A 174 -2.50 -5.24 -0.03
N ARG A 175 -2.18 -6.51 -0.34
CA ARG A 175 -3.19 -7.57 -0.54
C ARG A 175 -3.56 -8.27 0.77
N GLU A 176 -2.77 -8.07 1.83
CA GLU A 176 -2.94 -8.68 3.13
C GLU A 176 -3.08 -7.62 4.22
N ILE A 177 -4.23 -6.93 4.22
CA ILE A 177 -4.58 -5.92 5.23
C ILE A 177 -5.69 -6.47 6.12
N THR A 178 -5.44 -6.46 7.43
CA THR A 178 -6.41 -6.83 8.45
C THR A 178 -6.72 -5.63 9.32
N ILE A 179 -7.99 -5.35 9.56
CA ILE A 179 -8.44 -4.32 10.49
C ILE A 179 -8.97 -4.99 11.74
N VAL A 180 -8.47 -4.57 12.89
CA VAL A 180 -8.93 -5.01 14.21
C VAL A 180 -9.38 -3.82 15.03
N GLY A 181 -10.31 -4.00 15.94
CA GLY A 181 -10.81 -2.88 16.74
C GLY A 181 -11.21 -3.32 18.13
N TYR A 182 -11.24 -2.34 19.04
CA TYR A 182 -11.70 -2.48 20.42
C TYR A 182 -12.87 -1.56 20.66
N GLY A 183 -13.92 -2.02 21.35
CA GLY A 183 -15.09 -1.24 21.70
C GLY A 183 -15.67 -0.44 20.51
N ASN A 184 -15.58 0.89 20.55
CA ASN A 184 -16.05 1.77 19.46
C ASN A 184 -15.23 1.56 18.16
N GLY A 185 -13.94 1.24 18.26
CA GLY A 185 -13.13 0.88 17.08
C GLY A 185 -13.56 -0.44 16.45
N ALA A 186 -14.04 -1.41 17.22
CA ALA A 186 -14.58 -2.65 16.68
C ALA A 186 -15.89 -2.40 15.89
N GLN A 187 -16.71 -1.43 16.32
CA GLN A 187 -17.91 -1.04 15.58
C GLN A 187 -17.60 -0.39 14.23
N LEU A 188 -16.46 0.28 14.10
CA LEU A 188 -16.01 0.82 12.83
C LEU A 188 -15.40 -0.26 11.91
N ALA A 189 -14.79 -1.30 12.50
CA ALA A 189 -14.15 -2.38 11.75
C ALA A 189 -15.14 -3.38 11.12
N LEU A 190 -16.42 -3.37 11.53
CA LEU A 190 -17.49 -4.26 11.03
C LEU A 190 -18.17 -3.69 9.79
#